data_9be68aeaed9e8f75612e8c1502eb3201
#
_entry.id   9be68aeaed9e8f75612e8c1502eb3201
#
_cell.length_a   1.000
_cell.length_b   1.000
_cell.length_c   1.000
_cell.angle_alpha   90.00
_cell.angle_beta   90.00
_cell.angle_gamma   90.00
#
_symmetry.space_group_name_H-M   'P 1'
#
loop_
_entity.id
_entity.type
_entity.pdbx_description
1 polymer ?
#
loop_
_entity_poly.entity_id
_entity_poly.type
_entity_poly.pdbx_seq_one_letter_code
_entity_poly.pdbx_strand_id
1 'polypeptide(L)'
;KAGGDHNGSDGSGIGTGDEGKFTGTVTIGGNAAVVAAGSDEGCGIGSSDWKYMNGIIIIRDHAKVTAYAGNRGAAIGSEDDWDMTGKIIIVGNAIVNTGVVDDAGNVLSNRIGYIGGGENSNHDSSKGHYILGSDVTINSLNGSDTEALKQYVNMHLDSEGNPTNLTELDIRMENGIFKAEATGAGSVEKILYNGSETVPTVPGSYSVTCVMKFGEGTIELPIGTLVIPEPASPGET
;
A
#
# COMPACT_ATOMS: atom_id res chain seq x y z
N LYS A 1 -13.32 1.25 13.41
CA LYS A 1 -12.51 2.42 13.66
C LYS A 1 -11.43 2.04 14.65
N ALA A 2 -10.18 2.07 14.25
CA ALA A 2 -9.04 1.98 15.13
C ALA A 2 -8.48 3.39 15.29
N GLY A 3 -8.13 3.79 16.50
CA GLY A 3 -7.56 5.10 16.78
C GLY A 3 -6.89 5.09 18.15
N GLY A 4 -5.75 5.74 18.25
CA GLY A 4 -5.10 6.03 19.52
C GLY A 4 -5.91 7.07 20.30
N ASP A 5 -5.67 7.21 21.59
CA ASP A 5 -6.21 8.32 22.35
C ASP A 5 -5.23 9.51 22.25
N HIS A 6 -5.78 10.69 22.10
CA HIS A 6 -5.01 11.92 21.83
C HIS A 6 -4.43 12.56 23.11
N ASN A 7 -4.18 11.79 24.16
CA ASN A 7 -3.64 12.29 25.43
C ASN A 7 -2.12 12.04 25.59
N GLY A 8 -1.35 12.24 24.52
CA GLY A 8 0.13 12.15 24.55
C GLY A 8 0.67 10.72 24.50
N SER A 9 -0.09 9.78 23.97
CA SER A 9 0.39 8.46 23.57
C SER A 9 0.46 8.38 22.04
N ASP A 10 1.65 8.35 21.49
CA ASP A 10 1.91 8.43 20.05
C ASP A 10 1.76 7.05 19.41
N GLY A 11 0.52 6.66 19.15
CA GLY A 11 0.17 5.35 18.60
C GLY A 11 -0.39 5.42 17.18
N SER A 12 -0.03 4.45 16.34
CA SER A 12 -0.66 4.27 15.04
C SER A 12 -2.08 3.73 15.17
N GLY A 13 -2.95 4.10 14.23
CA GLY A 13 -4.31 3.55 14.16
C GLY A 13 -4.31 2.04 13.88
N ILE A 14 -3.44 1.59 12.99
CA ILE A 14 -3.10 0.18 12.72
C ILE A 14 -1.58 0.10 12.59
N GLY A 15 -0.92 -0.63 13.47
CA GLY A 15 0.52 -0.76 13.43
C GLY A 15 1.13 -0.86 14.80
N THR A 16 1.96 0.10 15.20
CA THR A 16 2.67 0.09 16.47
C THR A 16 2.16 1.15 17.43
N GLY A 17 2.32 0.89 18.72
CA GLY A 17 2.21 1.92 19.76
C GLY A 17 3.47 2.77 19.80
N ASP A 18 3.50 3.69 20.75
CA ASP A 18 4.60 4.59 21.06
C ASP A 18 5.96 3.85 21.09
N GLU A 19 7.00 4.43 20.47
CA GLU A 19 8.33 3.86 20.27
C GLU A 19 8.37 2.45 19.59
N GLY A 20 7.29 2.03 18.97
CA GLY A 20 7.17 0.71 18.35
C GLY A 20 7.73 0.66 16.92
N LYS A 21 8.63 -0.29 16.63
CA LYS A 21 9.12 -0.55 15.27
C LYS A 21 8.12 -1.37 14.48
N PHE A 22 7.70 -0.88 13.32
CA PHE A 22 6.86 -1.66 12.42
C PHE A 22 7.73 -2.54 11.52
N THR A 23 7.80 -3.84 11.83
CA THR A 23 8.62 -4.83 11.09
C THR A 23 7.79 -5.98 10.51
N GLY A 24 6.49 -6.03 10.80
CA GLY A 24 5.58 -7.05 10.34
C GLY A 24 4.94 -6.76 8.99
N THR A 25 3.88 -7.50 8.66
CA THR A 25 3.06 -7.28 7.47
C THR A 25 1.63 -7.00 7.87
N VAL A 26 1.06 -5.91 7.32
CA VAL A 26 -0.37 -5.64 7.35
C VAL A 26 -0.93 -5.84 5.95
N THR A 27 -1.97 -6.66 5.82
CA THR A 27 -2.69 -6.84 4.56
C THR A 27 -4.15 -6.46 4.73
N ILE A 28 -4.62 -5.55 3.90
CA ILE A 28 -6.02 -5.14 3.79
C ILE A 28 -6.49 -5.48 2.39
N GLY A 29 -7.46 -6.38 2.25
CA GLY A 29 -7.86 -6.90 0.94
C GLY A 29 -9.33 -7.31 0.88
N GLY A 30 -9.73 -7.93 -0.24
CA GLY A 30 -11.11 -8.28 -0.54
C GLY A 30 -11.99 -7.02 -0.67
N ASN A 31 -13.13 -6.99 0.00
CA ASN A 31 -14.03 -5.85 0.08
C ASN A 31 -13.95 -5.15 1.44
N ALA A 32 -12.81 -5.21 2.11
CA ALA A 32 -12.65 -4.58 3.42
C ALA A 32 -12.85 -3.06 3.34
N ALA A 33 -13.54 -2.50 4.35
CA ALA A 33 -13.65 -1.07 4.57
C ALA A 33 -12.99 -0.73 5.90
N VAL A 34 -11.90 0.02 5.86
CA VAL A 34 -11.06 0.34 7.02
C VAL A 34 -10.95 1.85 7.20
N VAL A 35 -11.12 2.30 8.42
CA VAL A 35 -10.79 3.66 8.84
C VAL A 35 -9.77 3.56 9.97
N ALA A 36 -8.60 4.15 9.79
CA ALA A 36 -7.51 4.16 10.75
C ALA A 36 -7.04 5.60 10.98
N ALA A 37 -6.81 5.98 12.23
CA ALA A 37 -6.30 7.30 12.58
C ALA A 37 -5.17 7.15 13.60
N GLY A 38 -4.04 7.78 13.34
CA GLY A 38 -2.96 7.94 14.31
C GLY A 38 -3.35 8.95 15.39
N SER A 39 -2.67 8.90 16.52
CA SER A 39 -2.64 9.97 17.53
C SER A 39 -1.64 11.04 17.11
N ASP A 40 -1.27 11.97 17.97
CA ASP A 40 -0.51 13.19 17.65
C ASP A 40 0.67 12.97 16.67
N GLU A 41 1.62 12.10 16.98
CA GLU A 41 2.76 11.79 16.11
C GLU A 41 2.63 10.39 15.42
N GLY A 42 1.45 9.76 15.53
CA GLY A 42 1.19 8.44 15.00
C GLY A 42 0.73 8.42 13.55
N CYS A 43 1.07 7.36 12.84
CA CYS A 43 0.54 7.11 11.51
C CYS A 43 -0.90 6.57 11.54
N GLY A 44 -1.67 6.82 10.49
CA GLY A 44 -2.94 6.11 10.30
C GLY A 44 -2.70 4.60 10.23
N ILE A 45 -1.78 4.18 9.37
CA ILE A 45 -1.32 2.78 9.26
C ILE A 45 0.21 2.79 9.15
N GLY A 46 0.91 2.16 10.12
CA GLY A 46 2.37 2.09 10.07
C GLY A 46 3.06 2.16 11.41
N SER A 47 4.16 2.91 11.49
CA SER A 47 4.90 3.15 12.74
C SER A 47 4.39 4.40 13.46
N SER A 48 4.75 4.51 14.72
CA SER A 48 4.52 5.70 15.55
C SER A 48 5.86 6.39 15.88
N ASP A 49 5.82 7.35 16.76
CA ASP A 49 6.90 8.23 17.16
C ASP A 49 8.24 7.51 17.40
N TRP A 50 9.33 8.15 17.01
CA TRP A 50 10.73 7.76 17.24
C TRP A 50 11.17 6.43 16.65
N LYS A 51 10.43 5.83 15.71
CA LYS A 51 10.81 4.54 15.11
C LYS A 51 10.50 4.44 13.62
N TYR A 52 11.38 3.72 12.93
CA TYR A 52 11.28 3.48 11.50
C TYR A 52 10.25 2.39 11.15
N MET A 53 9.68 2.54 9.97
CA MET A 53 8.89 1.50 9.32
C MET A 53 9.80 0.65 8.41
N ASN A 54 10.00 -0.62 8.76
CA ASN A 54 10.72 -1.62 7.93
C ASN A 54 9.82 -2.83 7.61
N GLY A 55 8.52 -2.70 7.79
CA GLY A 55 7.53 -3.74 7.48
C GLY A 55 6.94 -3.59 6.08
N ILE A 56 5.87 -4.34 5.83
CA ILE A 56 5.15 -4.35 4.56
C ILE A 56 3.69 -4.01 4.82
N ILE A 57 3.17 -3.02 4.10
CA ILE A 57 1.75 -2.69 4.08
C ILE A 57 1.23 -3.05 2.69
N ILE A 58 0.20 -3.90 2.61
CA ILE A 58 -0.44 -4.33 1.37
C ILE A 58 -1.91 -3.94 1.42
N ILE A 59 -2.34 -3.11 0.48
CA ILE A 59 -3.75 -2.76 0.25
C ILE A 59 -4.09 -3.26 -1.15
N ARG A 60 -5.11 -4.13 -1.28
CA ARG A 60 -5.37 -4.83 -2.53
C ARG A 60 -6.84 -5.12 -2.77
N ASP A 61 -7.12 -5.69 -3.93
CA ASP A 61 -8.45 -6.09 -4.39
C ASP A 61 -9.40 -4.87 -4.51
N HIS A 62 -10.54 -4.85 -3.83
CA HIS A 62 -11.51 -3.76 -3.78
C HIS A 62 -11.54 -3.09 -2.40
N ALA A 63 -10.44 -3.16 -1.65
CA ALA A 63 -10.37 -2.57 -0.33
C ALA A 63 -10.56 -1.06 -0.38
N LYS A 64 -11.30 -0.53 0.59
CA LYS A 64 -11.49 0.90 0.80
C LYS A 64 -10.85 1.29 2.12
N VAL A 65 -9.78 2.05 2.05
CA VAL A 65 -9.01 2.48 3.21
C VAL A 65 -9.10 3.99 3.35
N THR A 66 -9.45 4.46 4.54
CA THR A 66 -9.31 5.86 4.92
C THR A 66 -8.30 5.92 6.06
N ALA A 67 -7.16 6.52 5.81
CA ALA A 67 -6.06 6.64 6.76
C ALA A 67 -5.80 8.11 7.09
N TYR A 68 -5.81 8.42 8.38
CA TYR A 68 -5.50 9.74 8.89
C TYR A 68 -4.18 9.71 9.66
N ALA A 69 -3.25 10.55 9.25
CA ALA A 69 -2.09 10.89 10.07
C ALA A 69 -2.52 11.70 11.29
N GLY A 70 -1.79 11.60 12.38
CA GLY A 70 -1.75 12.63 13.39
C GLY A 70 -0.95 13.84 12.92
N ASN A 71 -0.51 14.67 13.85
CA ASN A 71 0.14 15.94 13.52
C ASN A 71 1.45 15.81 12.73
N ARG A 72 2.25 14.75 12.96
CA ARG A 72 3.54 14.53 12.28
C ARG A 72 3.65 13.22 11.53
N GLY A 73 2.74 12.28 11.76
CA GLY A 73 2.73 10.98 11.13
C GLY A 73 2.40 11.03 9.63
N ALA A 74 2.69 9.95 8.93
CA ALA A 74 2.13 9.70 7.61
C ALA A 74 0.70 9.14 7.73
N ALA A 75 -0.14 9.32 6.73
CA ALA A 75 -1.40 8.59 6.68
C ALA A 75 -1.13 7.08 6.60
N ILE A 76 -0.15 6.68 5.76
CA ILE A 76 0.33 5.29 5.66
C ILE A 76 1.86 5.32 5.57
N GLY A 77 2.55 4.77 6.59
CA GLY A 77 4.01 4.73 6.55
C GLY A 77 4.71 4.97 7.88
N SER A 78 5.62 5.95 7.92
CA SER A 78 6.38 6.32 9.11
C SER A 78 6.11 7.77 9.54
N GLU A 79 6.49 8.10 10.75
CA GLU A 79 6.51 9.46 11.26
C GLU A 79 7.60 10.31 10.55
N ASP A 80 7.59 11.63 10.74
CA ASP A 80 8.36 12.60 9.95
C ASP A 80 9.88 12.57 10.18
N ASP A 81 10.34 12.16 11.35
CA ASP A 81 11.77 12.15 11.70
C ASP A 81 12.46 10.80 11.42
N TRP A 82 11.76 9.78 10.92
CA TRP A 82 12.28 8.43 10.80
C TRP A 82 12.15 7.80 9.41
N ASP A 83 13.17 7.01 9.04
CA ASP A 83 13.26 6.36 7.74
C ASP A 83 12.12 5.35 7.50
N MET A 84 11.39 5.51 6.40
CA MET A 84 10.58 4.47 5.81
C MET A 84 11.48 3.61 4.91
N THR A 85 11.88 2.44 5.41
CA THR A 85 12.72 1.47 4.67
C THR A 85 11.94 0.23 4.24
N GLY A 86 10.66 0.15 4.63
CA GLY A 86 9.75 -0.95 4.30
C GLY A 86 9.17 -0.87 2.90
N LYS A 87 8.03 -1.53 2.72
CA LYS A 87 7.31 -1.54 1.44
C LYS A 87 5.85 -1.14 1.64
N ILE A 88 5.34 -0.29 0.76
CA ILE A 88 3.92 0.04 0.67
C ILE A 88 3.44 -0.39 -0.71
N ILE A 89 2.44 -1.27 -0.74
CA ILE A 89 1.92 -1.93 -1.93
C ILE A 89 0.43 -1.66 -2.00
N ILE A 90 -0.01 -0.94 -3.01
CA ILE A 90 -1.41 -0.61 -3.24
C ILE A 90 -1.75 -1.06 -4.66
N VAL A 91 -2.58 -2.08 -4.80
CA VAL A 91 -2.85 -2.73 -6.10
C VAL A 91 -4.31 -3.16 -6.24
N GLY A 92 -4.69 -3.58 -7.43
CA GLY A 92 -6.08 -3.92 -7.78
C GLY A 92 -6.93 -2.66 -7.86
N ASN A 93 -8.23 -2.78 -7.60
CA ASN A 93 -9.18 -1.65 -7.59
C ASN A 93 -9.30 -1.01 -6.19
N ALA A 94 -8.20 -0.93 -5.45
CA ALA A 94 -8.19 -0.37 -4.11
C ALA A 94 -8.43 1.14 -4.15
N ILE A 95 -9.20 1.63 -3.18
CA ILE A 95 -9.45 3.07 -2.97
C ILE A 95 -8.81 3.46 -1.64
N VAL A 96 -7.86 4.38 -1.69
CA VAL A 96 -7.16 4.89 -0.52
C VAL A 96 -7.44 6.38 -0.37
N ASN A 97 -8.02 6.76 0.76
CA ASN A 97 -8.21 8.15 1.14
C ASN A 97 -7.21 8.48 2.24
N THR A 98 -6.48 9.58 2.09
CA THR A 98 -5.51 10.03 3.07
C THR A 98 -5.87 11.40 3.60
N GLY A 99 -5.54 11.68 4.87
CA GLY A 99 -5.76 12.97 5.50
C GLY A 99 -4.92 13.12 6.75
N VAL A 100 -5.02 14.28 7.39
CA VAL A 100 -4.44 14.59 8.69
C VAL A 100 -5.56 15.00 9.63
N VAL A 101 -5.51 14.59 10.87
CA VAL A 101 -6.44 15.01 11.92
C VAL A 101 -5.73 15.75 13.04
N ASP A 102 -6.45 16.66 13.68
CA ASP A 102 -6.02 17.28 14.93
C ASP A 102 -6.30 16.36 16.14
N ASP A 103 -5.86 16.80 17.32
CA ASP A 103 -6.06 16.06 18.59
C ASP A 103 -7.53 15.83 18.95
N ALA A 104 -8.44 16.63 18.41
CA ALA A 104 -9.88 16.44 18.56
C ALA A 104 -10.48 15.48 17.51
N GLY A 105 -9.67 15.01 16.55
CA GLY A 105 -10.08 14.13 15.47
C GLY A 105 -10.74 14.84 14.29
N ASN A 106 -10.59 16.17 14.19
CA ASN A 106 -11.10 16.93 13.03
C ASN A 106 -10.11 16.86 11.89
N VAL A 107 -10.61 16.66 10.66
CA VAL A 107 -9.78 16.65 9.47
C VAL A 107 -9.24 18.03 9.18
N LEU A 108 -7.92 18.15 9.04
CA LEU A 108 -7.23 19.38 8.71
C LEU A 108 -7.19 19.57 7.19
N SER A 109 -7.97 20.53 6.67
CA SER A 109 -8.12 20.78 5.23
C SER A 109 -6.88 21.42 4.57
N ASN A 110 -5.91 21.87 5.35
CA ASN A 110 -4.69 22.54 4.89
C ASN A 110 -3.43 21.66 4.98
N ARG A 111 -3.57 20.39 5.33
CA ARG A 111 -2.46 19.44 5.47
C ARG A 111 -2.67 18.18 4.64
N ILE A 112 -1.60 17.65 4.10
CA ILE A 112 -1.59 16.46 3.26
C ILE A 112 -1.25 15.23 4.12
N GLY A 113 -2.10 14.21 4.07
CA GLY A 113 -1.75 12.90 4.62
C GLY A 113 -0.89 12.13 3.62
N TYR A 114 0.40 12.05 3.86
CA TYR A 114 1.35 11.38 2.96
C TYR A 114 1.28 9.85 3.06
N ILE A 115 1.70 9.21 1.97
CA ILE A 115 2.05 7.79 1.93
C ILE A 115 3.58 7.70 1.90
N GLY A 116 4.19 7.10 2.92
CA GLY A 116 5.64 7.04 3.07
C GLY A 116 6.12 7.65 4.37
N GLY A 117 7.00 8.65 4.31
CA GLY A 117 7.40 9.43 5.48
C GLY A 117 6.43 10.57 5.76
N GLY A 118 6.41 11.08 6.98
CA GLY A 118 5.61 12.24 7.37
C GLY A 118 6.05 13.56 6.72
N GLU A 119 5.36 14.66 7.06
CA GLU A 119 5.44 15.95 6.34
C GLU A 119 6.82 16.63 6.41
N ASN A 120 7.52 16.50 7.53
CA ASN A 120 8.78 17.21 7.77
C ASN A 120 10.02 16.31 7.71
N SER A 121 9.90 15.12 7.13
CA SER A 121 11.01 14.18 7.10
C SER A 121 12.23 14.77 6.38
N ASN A 122 13.16 15.32 7.17
CA ASN A 122 14.49 15.70 6.71
C ASN A 122 15.42 14.49 6.54
N HIS A 123 14.97 13.33 6.97
CA HIS A 123 15.65 12.06 6.83
C HIS A 123 15.23 11.39 5.53
N ASP A 124 16.04 10.48 5.07
CA ASP A 124 15.87 9.73 3.82
C ASP A 124 14.67 8.76 3.91
N SER A 125 13.50 9.31 4.27
CA SER A 125 12.20 8.59 4.34
C SER A 125 11.83 7.91 3.04
N SER A 126 12.59 8.22 2.01
CA SER A 126 12.49 7.73 0.66
C SER A 126 13.21 6.41 0.38
N LYS A 127 13.84 5.76 1.37
CA LYS A 127 14.54 4.46 1.17
C LYS A 127 13.59 3.27 0.99
N GLY A 128 12.32 3.41 1.34
CA GLY A 128 11.32 2.36 1.14
C GLY A 128 10.92 2.19 -0.32
N HIS A 129 10.26 1.08 -0.63
CA HIS A 129 9.76 0.80 -1.96
C HIS A 129 8.25 0.92 -2.02
N TYR A 130 7.77 1.56 -3.08
CA TYR A 130 6.34 1.73 -3.36
C TYR A 130 5.96 0.93 -4.61
N ILE A 131 4.84 0.20 -4.51
CA ILE A 131 4.24 -0.49 -5.66
C ILE A 131 2.81 0.02 -5.79
N LEU A 132 2.51 0.68 -6.89
CA LEU A 132 1.19 1.20 -7.19
C LEU A 132 0.62 0.53 -8.43
N GLY A 133 -0.56 -0.06 -8.30
CA GLY A 133 -1.31 -0.64 -9.40
C GLY A 133 -1.93 0.43 -10.31
N SER A 134 -2.11 0.12 -11.58
CA SER A 134 -2.72 1.02 -12.58
C SER A 134 -4.18 1.40 -12.24
N ASP A 135 -4.91 0.51 -11.57
CA ASP A 135 -6.34 0.67 -11.26
C ASP A 135 -6.61 1.23 -9.85
N VAL A 136 -5.55 1.65 -9.15
CA VAL A 136 -5.65 2.21 -7.80
C VAL A 136 -6.15 3.65 -7.84
N THR A 137 -7.02 3.99 -6.90
CA THR A 137 -7.44 5.37 -6.64
C THR A 137 -6.89 5.84 -5.30
N ILE A 138 -6.10 6.93 -5.32
CA ILE A 138 -5.64 7.60 -4.09
C ILE A 138 -6.23 9.01 -4.07
N ASN A 139 -6.92 9.35 -2.98
CA ASN A 139 -7.54 10.65 -2.78
C ASN A 139 -6.98 11.32 -1.53
N SER A 140 -6.72 12.60 -1.60
CA SER A 140 -6.51 13.42 -0.41
C SER A 140 -7.82 13.99 0.10
N LEU A 141 -8.07 13.88 1.41
CA LEU A 141 -9.27 14.40 2.06
C LEU A 141 -9.21 15.91 2.33
N ASN A 142 -8.10 16.55 2.04
CA ASN A 142 -7.93 18.00 2.17
C ASN A 142 -8.32 18.82 0.93
N GLY A 143 -8.97 18.19 -0.06
CA GLY A 143 -9.60 18.88 -1.20
C GLY A 143 -8.66 19.43 -2.27
N SER A 144 -7.39 19.07 -2.26
CA SER A 144 -6.50 19.38 -3.38
C SER A 144 -6.68 18.34 -4.50
N ASP A 145 -6.76 18.83 -5.73
CA ASP A 145 -7.09 18.08 -6.93
C ASP A 145 -6.27 16.79 -7.14
N THR A 146 -6.96 15.81 -7.67
CA THR A 146 -6.55 14.44 -7.98
C THR A 146 -5.46 14.31 -9.07
N GLU A 147 -4.75 15.37 -9.44
CA GLU A 147 -3.90 15.35 -10.65
C GLU A 147 -2.56 14.62 -10.52
N ALA A 148 -2.12 14.22 -9.35
CA ALA A 148 -0.89 13.43 -9.29
C ALA A 148 -0.88 12.49 -8.07
N LEU A 149 -1.23 11.22 -8.29
CA LEU A 149 -0.90 10.11 -7.40
C LEU A 149 0.50 10.28 -6.73
N LYS A 150 1.44 10.84 -7.49
CA LYS A 150 2.83 11.07 -7.10
C LYS A 150 3.02 12.15 -6.02
N GLN A 151 2.12 13.13 -5.89
CA GLN A 151 2.29 14.19 -4.87
C GLN A 151 1.97 13.73 -3.44
N TYR A 152 1.24 12.63 -3.28
CA TYR A 152 0.87 12.08 -1.96
C TYR A 152 1.78 10.95 -1.52
N VAL A 153 2.68 10.49 -2.39
CA VAL A 153 3.68 9.48 -2.06
C VAL A 153 5.02 10.16 -1.89
N ASN A 154 5.58 10.09 -0.70
CA ASN A 154 6.88 10.67 -0.39
C ASN A 154 7.99 9.76 -0.93
N MET A 155 8.38 10.01 -2.18
CA MET A 155 9.31 9.19 -2.97
C MET A 155 10.70 9.81 -3.03
N HIS A 156 11.70 8.97 -3.20
CA HIS A 156 13.03 9.44 -3.56
C HIS A 156 13.12 9.79 -5.05
N LEU A 157 13.56 11.01 -5.34
CA LEU A 157 13.72 11.50 -6.71
C LEU A 157 15.20 11.57 -7.07
N ASP A 158 15.52 11.22 -8.32
CA ASP A 158 16.85 11.48 -8.89
C ASP A 158 17.05 12.98 -9.21
N SER A 159 18.22 13.33 -9.73
CA SER A 159 18.55 14.72 -10.12
C SER A 159 17.67 15.27 -11.25
N GLU A 160 16.95 14.41 -11.95
CA GLU A 160 16.03 14.76 -13.06
C GLU A 160 14.57 14.83 -12.59
N GLY A 161 14.32 14.52 -11.31
CA GLY A 161 12.98 14.50 -10.71
C GLY A 161 12.19 13.20 -10.95
N ASN A 162 12.84 12.11 -11.37
CA ASN A 162 12.17 10.81 -11.56
C ASN A 162 12.21 9.99 -10.28
N PRO A 163 11.12 9.29 -9.93
CA PRO A 163 11.11 8.39 -8.78
C PRO A 163 12.08 7.22 -8.94
N THR A 164 12.95 7.01 -7.95
CA THR A 164 13.92 5.91 -7.95
C THR A 164 13.47 4.69 -7.16
N ASN A 165 12.39 4.79 -6.40
CA ASN A 165 11.88 3.73 -5.52
C ASN A 165 10.38 3.44 -5.72
N LEU A 166 9.78 3.99 -6.78
CA LEU A 166 8.40 3.68 -7.19
C LEU A 166 8.40 2.62 -8.30
N THR A 167 7.48 1.67 -8.18
CA THR A 167 7.12 0.72 -9.23
C THR A 167 5.64 0.89 -9.55
N GLU A 168 5.33 1.17 -10.79
CA GLU A 168 3.98 1.10 -11.32
C GLU A 168 3.74 -0.33 -11.83
N LEU A 169 2.68 -0.99 -11.36
CA LEU A 169 2.36 -2.38 -11.66
C LEU A 169 1.00 -2.47 -12.36
N ASP A 170 1.00 -2.92 -13.60
CA ASP A 170 -0.21 -3.25 -14.35
C ASP A 170 -0.50 -4.74 -14.24
N ILE A 171 -1.69 -5.10 -13.76
CA ILE A 171 -2.16 -6.47 -13.64
C ILE A 171 -3.45 -6.60 -14.44
N ARG A 172 -3.46 -7.47 -15.43
CA ARG A 172 -4.62 -7.69 -16.28
C ARG A 172 -4.81 -9.17 -16.61
N MET A 173 -6.00 -9.52 -17.05
CA MET A 173 -6.29 -10.86 -17.57
C MET A 173 -6.40 -10.78 -19.09
N GLU A 174 -5.54 -11.55 -19.78
CA GLU A 174 -5.54 -11.66 -21.21
C GLU A 174 -5.72 -13.13 -21.63
N ASN A 175 -6.70 -13.41 -22.48
CA ASN A 175 -7.01 -14.78 -22.94
C ASN A 175 -7.16 -15.80 -21.81
N GLY A 176 -7.73 -15.38 -20.69
CA GLY A 176 -7.96 -16.25 -19.53
C GLY A 176 -6.73 -16.52 -18.67
N ILE A 177 -5.63 -15.80 -18.87
CA ILE A 177 -4.41 -15.90 -18.05
C ILE A 177 -4.03 -14.54 -17.48
N PHE A 178 -3.47 -14.53 -16.26
CA PHE A 178 -2.95 -13.32 -15.65
C PHE A 178 -1.66 -12.86 -16.33
N LYS A 179 -1.59 -11.57 -16.60
CA LYS A 179 -0.39 -10.84 -17.04
C LYS A 179 -0.07 -9.78 -16.02
N ALA A 180 1.20 -9.56 -15.80
CA ALA A 180 1.68 -8.45 -14.99
C ALA A 180 2.88 -7.79 -15.66
N GLU A 181 2.88 -6.47 -15.70
CA GLU A 181 3.97 -5.66 -16.24
C GLU A 181 4.32 -4.59 -15.21
N ALA A 182 5.61 -4.33 -15.02
CA ALA A 182 6.08 -3.33 -14.07
C ALA A 182 7.03 -2.36 -14.75
N THR A 183 6.91 -1.09 -14.36
CA THR A 183 7.83 -0.01 -14.76
C THR A 183 8.36 0.70 -13.52
N GLY A 184 9.57 1.25 -13.59
CA GLY A 184 10.22 1.95 -12.49
C GLY A 184 11.26 1.09 -11.75
N ALA A 185 11.28 1.17 -10.41
CA ALA A 185 12.35 0.59 -9.58
C ALA A 185 12.34 -0.93 -9.48
N GLY A 186 11.18 -1.57 -9.68
CA GLY A 186 11.03 -3.02 -9.62
C GLY A 186 10.66 -3.64 -10.97
N SER A 187 10.73 -4.96 -11.04
CA SER A 187 10.34 -5.74 -12.22
C SER A 187 9.54 -6.97 -11.83
N VAL A 188 8.67 -7.43 -12.73
CA VAL A 188 8.01 -8.74 -12.61
C VAL A 188 9.01 -9.83 -12.97
N GLU A 189 9.24 -10.76 -12.06
CA GLU A 189 10.09 -11.92 -12.30
C GLU A 189 9.28 -13.07 -12.90
N LYS A 190 8.14 -13.40 -12.30
CA LYS A 190 7.24 -14.48 -12.73
C LYS A 190 5.85 -14.38 -12.13
N ILE A 191 4.91 -15.14 -12.70
CA ILE A 191 3.58 -15.38 -12.16
C ILE A 191 3.47 -16.84 -11.78
N LEU A 192 2.94 -17.11 -10.59
CA LEU A 192 2.75 -18.46 -10.04
C LEU A 192 1.26 -18.78 -9.90
N TYR A 193 0.88 -20.00 -10.23
CA TYR A 193 -0.45 -20.58 -10.06
C TYR A 193 -0.37 -21.70 -9.04
N ASN A 194 -0.91 -21.52 -7.85
CA ASN A 194 -0.69 -22.41 -6.69
C ASN A 194 0.80 -22.75 -6.47
N GLY A 195 1.70 -21.76 -6.66
CA GLY A 195 3.15 -21.92 -6.52
C GLY A 195 3.88 -22.46 -7.76
N SER A 196 3.20 -22.81 -8.86
CA SER A 196 3.80 -23.27 -10.12
C SER A 196 3.80 -22.18 -11.18
N GLU A 197 4.85 -22.09 -11.99
CA GLU A 197 4.89 -21.21 -13.16
C GLU A 197 4.02 -21.73 -14.33
N THR A 198 3.63 -23.00 -14.28
CA THR A 198 2.80 -23.61 -15.32
C THR A 198 1.36 -23.12 -15.21
N VAL A 199 0.85 -22.53 -16.29
CA VAL A 199 -0.57 -22.14 -16.36
C VAL A 199 -1.43 -23.41 -16.30
N PRO A 200 -2.37 -23.50 -15.35
CA PRO A 200 -3.23 -24.67 -15.22
C PRO A 200 -4.19 -24.79 -16.41
N THR A 201 -4.47 -26.05 -16.80
CA THR A 201 -5.42 -26.38 -17.89
C THR A 201 -6.56 -27.27 -17.40
N VAL A 202 -6.52 -27.72 -16.16
CA VAL A 202 -7.55 -28.58 -15.53
C VAL A 202 -8.57 -27.71 -14.80
N PRO A 203 -9.86 -28.07 -14.82
CA PRO A 203 -10.86 -27.37 -14.02
C PRO A 203 -10.46 -27.26 -12.54
N GLY A 204 -10.68 -26.07 -11.96
CA GLY A 204 -10.29 -25.82 -10.57
C GLY A 204 -10.10 -24.33 -10.27
N SER A 205 -9.70 -24.05 -9.03
CA SER A 205 -9.41 -22.71 -8.52
C SER A 205 -7.94 -22.63 -8.11
N TYR A 206 -7.23 -21.65 -8.65
CA TYR A 206 -5.79 -21.50 -8.50
C TYR A 206 -5.45 -20.11 -7.97
N SER A 207 -4.81 -20.05 -6.81
CA SER A 207 -4.27 -18.78 -6.31
C SER A 207 -3.18 -18.27 -7.24
N VAL A 208 -3.21 -16.98 -7.59
CA VAL A 208 -2.24 -16.37 -8.49
C VAL A 208 -1.38 -15.39 -7.73
N THR A 209 -0.06 -15.56 -7.83
CA THR A 209 0.94 -14.75 -7.16
C THR A 209 1.90 -14.16 -8.20
N CYS A 210 2.11 -12.86 -8.15
CA CYS A 210 3.17 -12.17 -8.90
C CYS A 210 4.42 -12.11 -8.03
N VAL A 211 5.53 -12.63 -8.52
CA VAL A 211 6.84 -12.48 -7.89
C VAL A 211 7.51 -11.25 -8.48
N MET A 212 7.80 -10.28 -7.65
CA MET A 212 8.46 -9.05 -8.06
C MET A 212 9.86 -8.97 -7.50
N LYS A 213 10.79 -8.42 -8.26
CA LYS A 213 12.19 -8.22 -7.88
C LYS A 213 12.50 -6.73 -7.69
N PHE A 214 13.21 -6.42 -6.59
CA PHE A 214 13.72 -5.10 -6.23
C PHE A 214 15.18 -5.22 -5.81
N GLY A 215 16.12 -4.80 -6.65
CA GLY A 215 17.54 -5.02 -6.41
C GLY A 215 17.84 -6.50 -6.16
N GLU A 216 18.36 -6.83 -4.99
CA GLU A 216 18.65 -8.21 -4.57
C GLU A 216 17.47 -8.92 -3.86
N GLY A 217 16.39 -8.21 -3.58
CA GLY A 217 15.23 -8.76 -2.87
C GLY A 217 14.06 -9.12 -3.79
N THR A 218 13.23 -10.04 -3.33
CA THR A 218 11.97 -10.38 -3.98
C THR A 218 10.78 -10.23 -3.03
N ILE A 219 9.59 -10.05 -3.59
CA ILE A 219 8.33 -10.10 -2.85
C ILE A 219 7.31 -10.92 -3.65
N GLU A 220 6.56 -11.75 -2.94
CA GLU A 220 5.43 -12.49 -3.49
C GLU A 220 4.14 -11.71 -3.21
N LEU A 221 3.50 -11.23 -4.26
CA LEU A 221 2.28 -10.46 -4.20
C LEU A 221 1.11 -11.29 -4.71
N PRO A 222 0.15 -11.68 -3.86
CA PRO A 222 -1.08 -12.30 -4.33
C PRO A 222 -1.88 -11.32 -5.21
N ILE A 223 -2.16 -11.70 -6.45
CA ILE A 223 -2.80 -10.82 -7.44
C ILE A 223 -4.21 -11.29 -7.85
N GLY A 224 -4.65 -12.45 -7.40
CA GLY A 224 -6.00 -12.93 -7.68
C GLY A 224 -6.14 -14.43 -7.61
N THR A 225 -7.22 -14.92 -8.24
CA THR A 225 -7.54 -16.33 -8.38
C THR A 225 -7.95 -16.62 -9.82
N LEU A 226 -7.33 -17.61 -10.44
CA LEU A 226 -7.75 -18.13 -11.73
C LEU A 226 -8.74 -19.26 -11.51
N VAL A 227 -9.93 -19.15 -12.09
CA VAL A 227 -10.95 -20.22 -12.06
C VAL A 227 -11.10 -20.79 -13.46
N ILE A 228 -10.86 -22.09 -13.58
CA ILE A 228 -11.12 -22.86 -14.80
C ILE A 228 -12.40 -23.65 -14.57
N PRO A 229 -13.48 -23.38 -15.34
CA PRO A 229 -14.76 -24.05 -15.14
C PRO A 229 -14.71 -25.52 -15.57
N GLU A 230 -15.53 -26.35 -14.95
CA GLU A 230 -15.81 -27.70 -15.45
C GLU A 230 -16.42 -27.62 -16.86
N PRO A 231 -16.08 -28.57 -17.75
CA PRO A 231 -16.75 -28.66 -19.05
C PRO A 231 -18.25 -28.90 -18.82
N ALA A 232 -19.09 -28.22 -19.61
CA ALA A 232 -20.54 -28.43 -19.55
C ALA A 232 -20.87 -29.91 -19.74
N SER A 233 -21.65 -30.50 -18.86
CA SER A 233 -22.12 -31.89 -19.00
C SER A 233 -22.89 -32.00 -20.30
N PRO A 234 -22.56 -32.95 -21.19
CA PRO A 234 -23.34 -33.19 -22.40
C PRO A 234 -24.71 -33.78 -21.98
N GLY A 235 -25.76 -32.95 -21.95
CA GLY A 235 -27.10 -33.47 -21.71
C GLY A 235 -28.14 -32.54 -21.07
N GLU A 236 -27.87 -31.26 -20.80
CA GLU A 236 -28.92 -30.32 -20.37
C GLU A 236 -29.24 -29.33 -21.51
N THR A 237 -30.09 -29.75 -22.44
CA THR A 237 -30.82 -28.91 -23.38
C THR A 237 -32.29 -28.99 -23.10
#